data_643d5e7533541edf45c563890a32a7af
#
_entry.id   643d5e7533541edf45c563890a32a7af
#
_cell.length_a   1.000
_cell.length_b   1.000
_cell.length_c   1.000
_cell.angle_alpha   90.00
_cell.angle_beta   90.00
_cell.angle_gamma   90.00
#
_symmetry.space_group_name_H-M   'P 1'
#
loop_
_entity.id
_entity.type
_entity.pdbx_description
1 polymer ?
#
loop_
_entity_poly.entity_id
_entity_poly.type
_entity_poly.pdbx_seq_one_letter_code
_entity_poly.pdbx_strand_id
1 'polypeptide(L)'
;MNQIKVAFVDFWSHFDPDNFILIKALREHHDVEIKQNPADADYVFFSLFGDEHWFLPDRCVKIFYTGENVCPDFNVCDYAVGFERLTLGDRYLRLPNNYCTRLYAEGTLLMEKHEIPANPEKREFCSFVVSNADANPIRQQFFEKLSEYKKVDSGGRFRVTSKSPCLNY
;
A
#
# COMPACT_ATOMS: atom_id res chain seq x y z
N MET A 1 -9.78 24.78 14.57
CA MET A 1 -8.86 23.71 14.13
C MET A 1 -7.57 24.38 13.70
N ASN A 2 -6.41 23.73 13.96
CA ASN A 2 -5.16 24.27 13.43
C ASN A 2 -5.07 23.96 11.94
N GLN A 3 -4.72 24.96 11.14
CA GLN A 3 -4.46 24.79 9.72
C GLN A 3 -3.08 24.14 9.54
N ILE A 4 -3.00 23.12 8.68
CA ILE A 4 -1.77 22.46 8.29
C ILE A 4 -1.65 22.44 6.77
N LYS A 5 -0.46 22.70 6.25
CA LYS A 5 -0.17 22.72 4.82
C LYS A 5 0.59 21.45 4.44
N VAL A 6 0.02 20.71 3.52
CA VAL A 6 0.55 19.40 3.09
C VAL A 6 0.83 19.43 1.60
N ALA A 7 1.91 18.81 1.16
CA ALA A 7 2.17 18.56 -0.25
C ALA A 7 2.57 17.10 -0.49
N PHE A 8 2.59 16.72 -1.76
CA PHE A 8 2.90 15.36 -2.21
C PHE A 8 3.89 15.41 -3.37
N VAL A 9 4.94 14.59 -3.30
CA VAL A 9 5.92 14.40 -4.37
C VAL A 9 6.20 12.92 -4.57
N ASP A 10 6.67 12.53 -5.73
CA ASP A 10 7.15 11.17 -6.02
C ASP A 10 6.10 10.07 -5.82
N PHE A 11 4.83 10.38 -5.95
CA PHE A 11 3.76 9.39 -5.97
C PHE A 11 3.55 8.81 -7.38
N TRP A 12 2.79 7.72 -7.47
CA TRP A 12 2.45 7.10 -8.75
C TRP A 12 1.55 8.00 -9.60
N SER A 13 1.53 7.75 -10.89
CA SER A 13 0.62 8.44 -11.81
C SER A 13 -0.84 8.26 -11.36
N HIS A 14 -1.63 9.33 -11.48
CA HIS A 14 -3.05 9.36 -11.06
C HIS A 14 -3.28 9.23 -9.55
N PHE A 15 -2.28 9.51 -8.73
CA PHE A 15 -2.48 9.64 -7.29
C PHE A 15 -3.44 10.81 -6.99
N ASP A 16 -4.43 10.55 -6.17
CA ASP A 16 -5.41 11.54 -5.72
C ASP A 16 -5.22 11.83 -4.23
N PRO A 17 -4.60 12.97 -3.88
CA PRO A 17 -4.38 13.34 -2.49
C PRO A 17 -5.65 13.46 -1.66
N ASP A 18 -6.77 13.91 -2.25
CA ASP A 18 -8.02 14.08 -1.55
C ASP A 18 -8.69 12.76 -1.13
N ASN A 19 -8.41 11.71 -1.90
CA ASN A 19 -8.85 10.35 -1.57
C ASN A 19 -7.87 9.56 -0.72
N PHE A 20 -6.70 10.12 -0.40
CA PHE A 20 -5.70 9.44 0.40
C PHE A 20 -6.14 9.28 1.85
N ILE A 21 -6.06 8.05 2.38
CA ILE A 21 -6.57 7.69 3.71
C ILE A 21 -5.99 8.56 4.84
N LEU A 22 -4.70 8.90 4.75
CA LEU A 22 -4.06 9.73 5.77
C LEU A 22 -4.59 11.16 5.74
N ILE A 23 -4.89 11.71 4.57
CA ILE A 23 -5.50 13.04 4.45
C ILE A 23 -6.93 13.03 4.97
N LYS A 24 -7.70 11.99 4.70
CA LYS A 24 -9.06 11.84 5.27
C LYS A 24 -9.00 11.82 6.80
N ALA A 25 -8.09 11.05 7.38
CA ALA A 25 -7.91 10.99 8.83
C ALA A 25 -7.44 12.35 9.42
N LEU A 26 -6.52 13.04 8.76
CA LEU A 26 -6.06 14.35 9.21
C LEU A 26 -7.18 15.39 9.19
N ARG A 27 -8.07 15.35 8.19
CA ARG A 27 -9.21 16.28 8.06
C ARG A 27 -10.27 16.10 9.14
N GLU A 28 -10.27 14.99 9.87
CA GLU A 28 -11.15 14.83 11.03
C GLU A 28 -10.78 15.77 12.20
N HIS A 29 -9.51 16.20 12.27
CA HIS A 29 -8.97 16.96 13.39
C HIS A 29 -8.33 18.28 13.01
N HIS A 30 -7.99 18.49 11.73
CA HIS A 30 -7.26 19.64 11.21
C HIS A 30 -7.93 20.24 9.97
N ASP A 31 -7.68 21.53 9.76
CA ASP A 31 -7.93 22.17 8.47
C ASP A 31 -6.74 21.90 7.55
N VAL A 32 -6.88 20.97 6.59
CA VAL A 32 -5.80 20.51 5.74
C VAL A 32 -5.84 21.20 4.39
N GLU A 33 -4.85 22.03 4.12
CA GLU A 33 -4.62 22.67 2.83
C GLU A 33 -3.57 21.91 2.03
N ILE A 34 -3.95 21.41 0.83
CA ILE A 34 -3.03 20.74 -0.07
C ILE A 34 -2.37 21.77 -0.97
N LYS A 35 -1.04 21.88 -0.88
CA LYS A 35 -0.20 22.77 -1.68
C LYS A 35 0.30 22.09 -2.94
N GLN A 36 0.26 22.79 -4.08
CA GLN A 36 0.83 22.33 -5.33
C GLN A 36 2.36 22.45 -5.35
N ASN A 37 2.89 23.53 -4.75
CA ASN A 37 4.32 23.71 -4.59
C ASN A 37 4.76 23.16 -3.23
N PRO A 38 5.59 22.10 -3.19
CA PRO A 38 6.05 21.52 -1.93
C PRO A 38 6.80 22.50 -1.03
N ALA A 39 7.44 23.51 -1.63
CA ALA A 39 8.15 24.55 -0.86
C ALA A 39 7.22 25.42 0.01
N ASP A 40 5.91 25.41 -0.24
CA ASP A 40 4.93 26.17 0.54
C ASP A 40 4.23 25.34 1.62
N ALA A 41 4.62 24.05 1.73
CA ALA A 41 4.05 23.11 2.70
C ALA A 41 4.90 23.02 3.97
N ASP A 42 4.24 22.66 5.08
CA ASP A 42 4.88 22.34 6.35
C ASP A 42 5.26 20.85 6.42
N TYR A 43 4.41 20.01 5.80
CA TYR A 43 4.58 18.55 5.73
C TYR A 43 4.55 18.11 4.27
N VAL A 44 5.52 17.31 3.88
CA VAL A 44 5.57 16.77 2.51
C VAL A 44 5.60 15.25 2.57
N PHE A 45 4.56 14.63 2.04
CA PHE A 45 4.54 13.20 1.80
C PHE A 45 5.29 12.90 0.50
N PHE A 46 6.13 11.88 0.53
CA PHE A 46 6.82 11.39 -0.66
C PHE A 46 6.81 9.87 -0.74
N SER A 47 6.97 9.33 -1.94
CA SER A 47 6.95 7.88 -2.20
C SER A 47 8.17 7.47 -3.05
N LEU A 48 8.02 6.41 -3.86
CA LEU A 48 9.13 5.74 -4.56
C LEU A 48 9.21 6.07 -6.06
N PHE A 49 8.33 6.93 -6.58
CA PHE A 49 8.14 7.08 -8.01
C PHE A 49 8.83 8.32 -8.61
N GLY A 50 9.78 8.89 -7.88
CA GLY A 50 10.57 10.05 -8.29
C GLY A 50 11.70 10.37 -7.34
N ASP A 51 12.26 11.55 -7.51
CA ASP A 51 13.44 12.05 -6.79
C ASP A 51 13.29 13.51 -6.29
N GLU A 52 12.10 14.08 -6.40
CA GLU A 52 11.83 15.46 -5.98
C GLU A 52 12.05 15.66 -4.47
N HIS A 53 11.84 14.62 -3.66
CA HIS A 53 12.05 14.66 -2.21
C HIS A 53 13.49 15.03 -1.81
N TRP A 54 14.48 14.81 -2.68
CA TRP A 54 15.87 15.19 -2.41
C TRP A 54 16.10 16.71 -2.42
N PHE A 55 15.23 17.44 -3.11
CA PHE A 55 15.36 18.89 -3.30
C PHE A 55 14.39 19.69 -2.39
N LEU A 56 13.70 19.01 -1.48
CA LEU A 56 12.81 19.67 -0.53
C LEU A 56 13.59 20.54 0.45
N PRO A 57 13.05 21.70 0.85
CA PRO A 57 13.66 22.54 1.88
C PRO A 57 13.78 21.82 3.22
N ASP A 58 14.86 22.09 3.97
CA ASP A 58 15.10 21.50 5.30
C ASP A 58 14.00 21.84 6.33
N ARG A 59 13.25 22.91 6.11
CA ARG A 59 12.15 23.32 6.97
C ARG A 59 10.90 22.46 6.87
N CYS A 60 10.77 21.68 5.78
CA CYS A 60 9.63 20.79 5.57
C CYS A 60 9.83 19.49 6.32
N VAL A 61 8.81 19.04 7.03
CA VAL A 61 8.80 17.70 7.62
C VAL A 61 8.54 16.69 6.52
N LYS A 62 9.47 15.78 6.29
CA LYS A 62 9.44 14.78 5.23
C LYS A 62 8.83 13.46 5.75
N ILE A 63 7.73 13.04 5.16
CA ILE A 63 7.00 11.84 5.55
C ILE A 63 7.02 10.83 4.39
N PHE A 64 7.77 9.75 4.55
CA PHE A 64 7.81 8.68 3.57
C PHE A 64 6.55 7.82 3.66
N TYR A 65 5.96 7.49 2.51
CA TYR A 65 4.85 6.55 2.41
C TYR A 65 5.08 5.55 1.29
N THR A 66 4.91 4.27 1.58
CA THR A 66 4.92 3.24 0.54
C THR A 66 3.98 2.09 0.85
N GLY A 67 3.38 1.58 -0.22
CA GLY A 67 2.72 0.28 -0.25
C GLY A 67 3.58 -0.83 -0.85
N GLU A 68 4.79 -0.51 -1.28
CA GLU A 68 5.74 -1.45 -1.87
C GLU A 68 6.66 -2.06 -0.79
N ASN A 69 7.31 -3.19 -1.12
CA ASN A 69 8.22 -3.89 -0.22
C ASN A 69 9.59 -3.19 -0.13
N VAL A 70 9.58 -1.99 0.43
CA VAL A 70 10.75 -1.15 0.64
C VAL A 70 10.72 -0.58 2.06
N CYS A 71 11.81 -0.76 2.80
CA CYS A 71 11.98 -0.15 4.11
C CYS A 71 12.28 1.35 3.96
N PRO A 72 11.72 2.20 4.84
CA PRO A 72 12.08 3.62 4.88
C PRO A 72 13.54 3.83 5.26
N ASP A 73 14.17 4.82 4.60
CA ASP A 73 15.48 5.34 5.00
C ASP A 73 15.30 6.60 5.86
N PHE A 74 15.53 6.48 7.16
CA PHE A 74 15.39 7.57 8.11
C PHE A 74 16.54 8.59 8.08
N ASN A 75 17.50 8.44 7.18
CA ASN A 75 18.42 9.52 6.83
C ASN A 75 17.80 10.52 5.85
N VAL A 76 16.71 10.12 5.17
CA VAL A 76 16.05 10.90 4.12
C VAL A 76 14.69 11.42 4.58
N CYS A 77 14.02 10.73 5.50
CA CYS A 77 12.70 11.11 6.01
C CYS A 77 12.72 11.32 7.53
N ASP A 78 11.86 12.25 8.00
CA ASP A 78 11.64 12.47 9.42
C ASP A 78 10.71 11.42 10.01
N TYR A 79 9.65 11.09 9.27
CA TYR A 79 8.65 10.08 9.60
C TYR A 79 8.40 9.15 8.42
N ALA A 80 7.88 7.97 8.72
CA ALA A 80 7.49 7.04 7.68
C ALA A 80 6.21 6.27 8.01
N VAL A 81 5.45 5.96 6.96
CA VAL A 81 4.28 5.10 7.02
C VAL A 81 4.46 3.95 6.03
N GLY A 82 4.42 2.73 6.52
CA GLY A 82 4.62 1.53 5.71
C GLY A 82 4.03 0.29 6.38
N PHE A 83 4.29 -0.89 5.84
CA PHE A 83 3.73 -2.11 6.42
C PHE A 83 4.76 -3.00 7.12
N GLU A 84 6.03 -2.67 7.05
CA GLU A 84 7.11 -3.40 7.72
C GLU A 84 6.95 -3.39 9.24
N ARG A 85 7.51 -4.40 9.91
CA ARG A 85 7.52 -4.50 11.37
C ARG A 85 8.76 -3.81 11.94
N LEU A 86 8.74 -2.48 11.96
CA LEU A 86 9.80 -1.66 12.53
C LEU A 86 9.37 -1.08 13.87
N THR A 87 10.34 -0.90 14.76
CA THR A 87 10.16 -0.23 16.06
C THR A 87 11.10 0.97 16.13
N LEU A 88 10.59 2.15 15.75
CA LEU A 88 11.33 3.41 15.70
C LEU A 88 10.61 4.53 16.46
N GLY A 89 10.05 4.19 17.60
CA GLY A 89 9.32 5.15 18.45
C GLY A 89 8.14 5.76 17.70
N ASP A 90 8.04 7.08 17.76
CA ASP A 90 6.98 7.87 17.12
C ASP A 90 7.27 8.20 15.64
N ARG A 91 8.46 7.86 15.13
CA ARG A 91 8.86 8.16 13.76
C ARG A 91 8.27 7.20 12.70
N TYR A 92 7.70 6.08 13.13
CA TYR A 92 7.16 5.08 12.21
C TYR A 92 5.75 4.64 12.57
N LEU A 93 4.84 4.77 11.60
CA LEU A 93 3.49 4.23 11.67
C LEU A 93 3.38 2.99 10.77
N ARG A 94 3.08 1.84 11.39
CA ARG A 94 2.77 0.64 10.61
C ARG A 94 1.33 0.68 10.10
N LEU A 95 1.17 0.80 8.80
CA LEU A 95 -0.11 0.82 8.11
C LEU A 95 -0.11 -0.17 6.93
N PRO A 96 -0.49 -1.44 7.14
CA PRO A 96 -0.57 -2.41 6.06
C PRO A 96 -1.53 -1.98 4.94
N ASN A 97 -1.20 -2.29 3.69
CA ASN A 97 -1.94 -1.86 2.49
C ASN A 97 -3.43 -2.19 2.51
N ASN A 98 -3.82 -3.29 3.13
CA ASN A 98 -5.22 -3.67 3.24
C ASN A 98 -6.06 -2.65 4.03
N TYR A 99 -5.44 -1.83 4.89
CA TYR A 99 -6.10 -0.72 5.57
C TYR A 99 -6.23 0.53 4.69
N CYS A 100 -5.42 0.61 3.63
CA CYS A 100 -5.44 1.73 2.69
C CYS A 100 -6.38 1.50 1.50
N THR A 101 -6.95 0.30 1.38
CA THR A 101 -7.86 -0.03 0.28
C THR A 101 -9.23 0.63 0.47
N ARG A 102 -9.90 0.87 -0.64
CA ARG A 102 -11.28 1.38 -0.65
C ARG A 102 -12.22 0.53 0.21
N LEU A 103 -12.07 -0.79 0.18
CA LEU A 103 -12.90 -1.72 0.95
C LEU A 103 -12.79 -1.49 2.46
N TYR A 104 -11.61 -1.12 2.94
CA TYR A 104 -11.42 -0.77 4.34
C TYR A 104 -11.96 0.64 4.64
N ALA A 105 -11.71 1.61 3.76
CA ALA A 105 -12.20 2.98 3.93
C ALA A 105 -13.74 3.05 3.93
N GLU A 106 -14.41 2.14 3.24
CA GLU A 106 -15.86 1.99 3.26
C GLU A 106 -16.36 1.20 4.48
N GLY A 107 -15.45 0.73 5.34
CA GLY A 107 -15.75 0.21 6.68
C GLY A 107 -16.40 -1.17 6.74
N THR A 108 -16.47 -1.91 5.64
CA THR A 108 -17.43 -2.99 5.57
C THR A 108 -16.88 -4.40 5.58
N LEU A 109 -15.88 -4.73 4.80
CA LEU A 109 -15.57 -6.15 4.57
C LEU A 109 -14.50 -6.77 5.48
N LEU A 110 -13.60 -5.96 6.04
CA LEU A 110 -12.51 -6.47 6.88
C LEU A 110 -12.82 -6.43 8.38
N MET A 111 -13.81 -5.64 8.78
CA MET A 111 -14.26 -5.55 10.17
C MET A 111 -15.40 -6.54 10.49
N GLU A 112 -16.12 -7.01 9.48
CA GLU A 112 -17.01 -8.13 9.68
C GLU A 112 -16.17 -9.37 9.98
N LYS A 113 -16.29 -9.86 11.20
CA LYS A 113 -15.76 -11.17 11.57
C LYS A 113 -16.55 -12.20 10.76
N HIS A 114 -16.09 -12.51 9.57
CA HIS A 114 -16.54 -13.73 8.92
C HIS A 114 -16.11 -14.88 9.84
N GLU A 115 -17.07 -15.61 10.38
CA GLU A 115 -16.78 -16.84 11.08
C GLU A 115 -16.10 -17.79 10.11
N ILE A 116 -14.77 -17.85 10.20
CA ILE A 116 -14.01 -18.86 9.47
C ILE A 116 -14.39 -20.18 10.13
N PRO A 117 -14.93 -21.15 9.39
CA PRO A 117 -15.22 -22.46 9.95
C PRO A 117 -14.01 -22.99 10.69
N ALA A 118 -14.20 -23.55 11.89
CA ALA A 118 -13.11 -24.03 12.73
C ALA A 118 -12.22 -25.06 12.01
N ASN A 119 -12.74 -25.72 10.98
CA ASN A 119 -12.02 -26.65 10.13
C ASN A 119 -12.48 -26.51 8.66
N PRO A 120 -11.99 -25.48 7.92
CA PRO A 120 -12.36 -25.31 6.52
C PRO A 120 -11.85 -26.50 5.72
N GLU A 121 -12.74 -27.12 4.96
CA GLU A 121 -12.39 -28.20 4.05
C GLU A 121 -11.44 -27.69 2.97
N LYS A 122 -10.17 -28.07 3.06
CA LYS A 122 -9.15 -27.74 2.05
C LYS A 122 -9.20 -28.76 0.93
N ARG A 123 -9.71 -28.35 -0.24
CA ARG A 123 -9.92 -29.25 -1.39
C ARG A 123 -8.73 -29.29 -2.31
N GLU A 124 -8.02 -28.17 -2.43
CA GLU A 124 -6.93 -28.00 -3.40
C GLU A 124 -5.59 -27.82 -2.71
N PHE A 125 -4.52 -28.19 -3.41
CA PHE A 125 -3.16 -28.15 -2.88
C PHE A 125 -2.67 -26.72 -2.66
N CYS A 126 -2.79 -25.88 -3.68
CA CYS A 126 -2.29 -24.51 -3.66
C CYS A 126 -3.10 -23.62 -4.59
N SER A 127 -3.36 -22.40 -4.15
CA SER A 127 -3.95 -21.34 -4.97
C SER A 127 -2.89 -20.28 -5.25
N PHE A 128 -2.75 -19.89 -6.52
CA PHE A 128 -1.82 -18.87 -6.99
C PHE A 128 -2.57 -17.77 -7.73
N VAL A 129 -2.74 -16.60 -7.10
CA VAL A 129 -3.52 -15.51 -7.66
C VAL A 129 -2.61 -14.31 -7.94
N VAL A 130 -2.34 -14.08 -9.23
CA VAL A 130 -1.48 -12.98 -9.68
C VAL A 130 -2.11 -12.31 -10.91
N SER A 131 -2.21 -10.99 -10.90
CA SER A 131 -2.77 -10.21 -12.00
C SER A 131 -1.69 -9.49 -12.82
N ASN A 132 -0.54 -9.16 -12.22
CA ASN A 132 0.56 -8.47 -12.91
C ASN A 132 1.51 -9.48 -13.55
N ALA A 133 1.48 -9.56 -14.90
CA ALA A 133 2.35 -10.41 -15.69
C ALA A 133 3.80 -9.87 -15.79
N ASP A 134 3.97 -8.56 -15.70
CA ASP A 134 5.25 -7.87 -15.87
C ASP A 134 6.05 -7.75 -14.55
N ALA A 135 5.60 -8.42 -13.51
CA ALA A 135 6.29 -8.47 -12.24
C ALA A 135 7.58 -9.31 -12.31
N ASN A 136 8.39 -9.25 -11.25
CA ASN A 136 9.63 -10.02 -11.14
C ASN A 136 9.44 -11.49 -11.57
N PRO A 137 10.25 -12.00 -12.52
CA PRO A 137 10.13 -13.35 -13.10
C PRO A 137 10.15 -14.49 -12.07
N ILE A 138 10.64 -14.25 -10.86
CA ILE A 138 10.66 -15.24 -9.78
C ILE A 138 9.27 -15.79 -9.45
N ARG A 139 8.21 -14.97 -9.60
CA ARG A 139 6.83 -15.42 -9.38
C ARG A 139 6.41 -16.49 -10.36
N GLN A 140 6.76 -16.32 -11.64
CA GLN A 140 6.48 -17.28 -12.69
C GLN A 140 7.30 -18.56 -12.48
N GLN A 141 8.58 -18.41 -12.22
CA GLN A 141 9.49 -19.55 -11.96
C GLN A 141 8.99 -20.38 -10.76
N PHE A 142 8.56 -19.72 -9.70
CA PHE A 142 7.99 -20.39 -8.54
C PHE A 142 6.71 -21.17 -8.91
N PHE A 143 5.80 -20.55 -9.65
CA PHE A 143 4.57 -21.21 -10.11
C PHE A 143 4.88 -22.45 -10.95
N GLU A 144 5.79 -22.33 -11.91
CA GLU A 144 6.20 -23.43 -12.80
C GLU A 144 6.82 -24.59 -12.00
N LYS A 145 7.77 -24.29 -11.14
CA LYS A 145 8.42 -25.30 -10.29
C LYS A 145 7.46 -25.99 -9.34
N LEU A 146 6.57 -25.24 -8.71
CA LEU A 146 5.58 -25.83 -7.81
C LEU A 146 4.55 -26.69 -8.57
N SER A 147 4.21 -26.30 -9.80
CA SER A 147 3.28 -27.05 -10.67
C SER A 147 3.87 -28.37 -11.18
N GLU A 148 5.21 -28.48 -11.28
CA GLU A 148 5.89 -29.77 -11.58
C GLU A 148 5.68 -30.78 -10.44
N TYR A 149 5.64 -30.30 -9.20
CA TYR A 149 5.43 -31.17 -8.03
C TYR A 149 3.97 -31.60 -7.86
N LYS A 150 3.05 -30.64 -7.90
CA LYS A 150 1.61 -30.90 -7.78
C LYS A 150 0.82 -29.76 -8.43
N LYS A 151 -0.37 -30.07 -8.97
CA LYS A 151 -1.25 -29.09 -9.61
C LYS A 151 -1.45 -27.86 -8.70
N VAL A 152 -1.19 -26.67 -9.26
CA VAL A 152 -1.48 -25.38 -8.65
C VAL A 152 -2.66 -24.75 -9.37
N ASP A 153 -3.69 -24.35 -8.62
CA ASP A 153 -4.84 -23.65 -9.17
C ASP A 153 -4.54 -22.16 -9.26
N SER A 154 -4.44 -21.66 -10.49
CA SER A 154 -4.14 -20.26 -10.76
C SER A 154 -5.40 -19.49 -11.09
N GLY A 155 -5.60 -18.40 -10.33
CA GLY A 155 -6.59 -17.36 -10.60
C GLY A 155 -5.87 -16.04 -10.95
N GLY A 156 -6.64 -15.04 -11.39
CA GLY A 156 -6.11 -13.75 -11.81
C GLY A 156 -5.76 -13.71 -13.31
N ARG A 157 -5.31 -12.54 -13.77
CA ARG A 157 -5.10 -12.28 -15.22
C ARG A 157 -3.84 -12.94 -15.78
N PHE A 158 -2.89 -13.32 -14.95
CA PHE A 158 -1.60 -13.83 -15.39
C PHE A 158 -1.71 -15.23 -16.02
N ARG A 159 -2.39 -16.17 -15.38
CA ARG A 159 -2.71 -17.50 -15.92
C ARG A 159 -3.98 -18.01 -15.27
N VAL A 160 -4.92 -18.47 -16.06
CA VAL A 160 -6.14 -19.10 -15.57
C VAL A 160 -6.03 -20.59 -15.81
N THR A 161 -5.81 -21.38 -14.77
CA THR A 161 -5.77 -22.85 -14.83
C THR A 161 -6.99 -23.52 -14.21
N SER A 162 -7.82 -22.77 -13.48
CA SER A 162 -9.03 -23.27 -12.84
C SER A 162 -10.29 -22.73 -13.51
N LYS A 163 -11.32 -23.58 -13.59
CA LYS A 163 -12.69 -23.18 -14.00
C LYS A 163 -13.48 -22.54 -12.84
N SER A 164 -12.86 -22.35 -11.70
CA SER A 164 -13.53 -21.69 -10.57
C SER A 164 -13.76 -20.22 -10.89
N PRO A 165 -14.95 -19.68 -10.64
CA PRO A 165 -15.19 -18.26 -10.75
C PRO A 165 -14.50 -17.55 -9.58
N CYS A 166 -13.18 -17.44 -9.66
CA CYS A 166 -12.45 -16.60 -8.74
C CYS A 166 -12.58 -15.17 -9.23
N LEU A 167 -13.56 -14.48 -8.62
CA LEU A 167 -13.60 -13.04 -8.39
C LEU A 167 -13.15 -12.18 -9.58
N ASN A 168 -14.12 -11.75 -10.36
CA ASN A 168 -14.00 -10.55 -11.17
C ASN A 168 -13.89 -9.34 -10.20
N TYR A 169 -12.64 -8.92 -9.93
CA TYR A 169 -12.33 -7.61 -9.38
C TYR A 169 -11.77 -6.71 -10.48
#